data_4f9166e87d379dc6121a41ca4f33b9f8
#
_entry.id   4f9166e87d379dc6121a41ca4f33b9f8
#
_cell.length_a   1.000
_cell.length_b   1.000
_cell.length_c   1.000
_cell.angle_alpha   90.00
_cell.angle_beta   90.00
_cell.angle_gamma   90.00
#
_symmetry.space_group_name_H-M   'P 1'
#
loop_
_entity.id
_entity.type
_entity.pdbx_description
1 polymer ?
#
loop_
_entity_poly.entity_id
_entity_poly.type
_entity_poly.pdbx_seq_one_letter_code
_entity_poly.pdbx_strand_id
1 'polypeptide(L)'
;NGYSDIGEETKNYILRTASEMGYLPNSSARALKTKRTFNLGVLFVDEARSGLTHDYFNRVLESFKSTAEAKGYDITFTSGNVSGKRMTYLEHCRYRGVDGVVMACVDFTAEEVQELLLSDIPVVTIDHICDGRISVVSNNIQGMEELVTYIYKKGHRKIAYIHGDDTSVTKNRLGSFYRTLQRLGIEEPDEYVKPSFYRDADLAGERTGELLDLKDPPTCILYPDDYAAMGGINEIRERGLRIPEDISVAGYDGINIAQVLEPKLTTLCQDTAAIGRIAAERLIELIEHPKTTVIEKYTVDGTLFKGASVKTL
;
A
#
# COMPACT_ATOMS: atom_id res chain seq x y z
N ASN A 1 2.61 -19.76 -33.46
CA ASN A 1 1.17 -19.75 -33.18
C ASN A 1 0.61 -21.11 -32.65
N GLY A 2 1.44 -22.13 -32.37
CA GLY A 2 1.00 -23.39 -31.73
C GLY A 2 -0.12 -24.16 -32.45
N TYR A 3 -0.13 -24.12 -33.77
CA TYR A 3 -1.06 -24.95 -34.55
C TYR A 3 -0.65 -26.41 -34.43
N SER A 4 -1.59 -27.29 -34.11
CA SER A 4 -1.40 -28.72 -33.93
C SER A 4 -1.21 -29.49 -35.26
N ASP A 5 -1.44 -28.82 -36.38
CA ASP A 5 -1.34 -29.35 -37.74
C ASP A 5 0.03 -29.12 -38.40
N ILE A 6 0.96 -28.48 -37.69
CA ILE A 6 2.33 -28.23 -38.18
C ILE A 6 3.29 -29.12 -37.40
N GLY A 7 4.08 -29.91 -38.13
CA GLY A 7 5.11 -30.76 -37.52
C GLY A 7 6.17 -29.94 -36.74
N GLU A 8 6.67 -30.52 -35.66
CA GLU A 8 7.64 -29.85 -34.74
C GLU A 8 8.89 -29.34 -35.48
N GLU A 9 9.36 -30.01 -36.50
CA GLU A 9 10.54 -29.63 -37.31
C GLU A 9 10.26 -28.31 -38.08
N THR A 10 9.09 -28.19 -38.70
CA THR A 10 8.64 -27.01 -39.43
C THR A 10 8.41 -25.85 -38.46
N LYS A 11 7.83 -26.13 -37.31
CA LYS A 11 7.62 -25.11 -36.24
C LYS A 11 8.95 -24.52 -35.76
N ASN A 12 9.93 -25.40 -35.48
CA ASN A 12 11.25 -24.96 -35.05
C ASN A 12 12.00 -24.17 -36.13
N TYR A 13 11.87 -24.56 -37.39
CA TYR A 13 12.42 -23.84 -38.52
C TYR A 13 11.81 -22.44 -38.64
N ILE A 14 10.48 -22.31 -38.57
CA ILE A 14 9.79 -21.00 -38.62
C ILE A 14 10.22 -20.09 -37.45
N LEU A 15 10.27 -20.64 -36.23
CA LEU A 15 10.68 -19.86 -35.05
C LEU A 15 12.12 -19.35 -35.15
N ARG A 16 13.03 -20.20 -35.64
CA ARG A 16 14.42 -19.82 -35.84
C ARG A 16 14.54 -18.76 -36.92
N THR A 17 13.91 -18.93 -38.07
CA THR A 17 13.93 -17.94 -39.16
C THR A 17 13.32 -16.60 -38.72
N ALA A 18 12.21 -16.62 -37.99
CA ALA A 18 11.60 -15.40 -37.44
C ALA A 18 12.56 -14.68 -36.48
N SER A 19 13.26 -15.41 -35.63
CA SER A 19 14.29 -14.86 -34.71
C SER A 19 15.47 -14.27 -35.49
N GLU A 20 15.98 -14.96 -36.50
CA GLU A 20 17.07 -14.50 -37.35
C GLU A 20 16.71 -13.24 -38.15
N MET A 21 15.43 -13.09 -38.52
CA MET A 21 14.91 -11.91 -39.21
C MET A 21 14.52 -10.77 -38.24
N GLY A 22 14.67 -10.94 -36.93
CA GLY A 22 14.23 -9.95 -35.94
C GLY A 22 12.69 -9.74 -35.93
N TYR A 23 11.91 -10.72 -36.42
CA TYR A 23 10.48 -10.60 -36.48
C TYR A 23 9.87 -10.75 -35.07
N LEU A 24 9.22 -9.70 -34.61
CA LEU A 24 8.40 -9.72 -33.38
C LEU A 24 6.92 -9.76 -33.79
N PRO A 25 6.17 -10.76 -33.30
CA PRO A 25 4.73 -10.82 -33.54
C PRO A 25 4.03 -9.54 -33.04
N ASN A 26 3.13 -8.99 -33.82
CA ASN A 26 2.34 -7.84 -33.40
C ASN A 26 1.40 -8.26 -32.25
N SER A 27 1.53 -7.58 -31.10
CA SER A 27 0.75 -7.87 -29.89
C SER A 27 -0.75 -7.70 -30.12
N SER A 28 -1.18 -6.68 -30.88
CA SER A 28 -2.59 -6.45 -31.20
C SER A 28 -3.18 -7.57 -32.07
N ALA A 29 -2.42 -8.10 -33.04
CA ALA A 29 -2.85 -9.23 -33.84
C ALA A 29 -2.94 -10.53 -33.02
N ARG A 30 -2.05 -10.69 -32.02
CA ARG A 30 -2.10 -11.79 -31.05
C ARG A 30 -3.32 -11.68 -30.15
N ALA A 31 -3.62 -10.48 -29.66
CA ALA A 31 -4.77 -10.20 -28.79
C ALA A 31 -6.10 -10.55 -29.46
N LEU A 32 -6.27 -10.25 -30.75
CA LEU A 32 -7.46 -10.64 -31.53
C LEU A 32 -7.73 -12.16 -31.51
N LYS A 33 -6.66 -12.98 -31.51
CA LYS A 33 -6.79 -14.43 -31.50
C LYS A 33 -6.97 -15.00 -30.09
N THR A 34 -6.21 -14.51 -29.13
CA THR A 34 -6.19 -15.04 -27.75
C THR A 34 -7.27 -14.42 -26.86
N LYS A 35 -7.88 -13.31 -27.30
CA LYS A 35 -8.74 -12.44 -26.49
C LYS A 35 -8.04 -11.93 -25.22
N ARG A 36 -6.72 -11.88 -25.22
CA ARG A 36 -5.87 -11.38 -24.13
C ARG A 36 -4.79 -10.47 -24.68
N THR A 37 -4.58 -9.37 -24.03
CA THR A 37 -3.56 -8.39 -24.38
C THR A 37 -2.26 -8.62 -23.63
N PHE A 38 -2.30 -9.34 -22.52
CA PHE A 38 -1.22 -9.49 -21.55
C PHE A 38 -0.79 -8.13 -20.97
N ASN A 39 -1.78 -7.26 -20.72
CA ASN A 39 -1.58 -5.94 -20.16
C ASN A 39 -2.46 -5.74 -18.94
N LEU A 40 -1.87 -5.41 -17.80
CA LEU A 40 -2.56 -5.10 -16.55
C LEU A 40 -2.66 -3.59 -16.37
N GLY A 41 -3.83 -3.13 -15.94
CA GLY A 41 -4.05 -1.74 -15.53
C GLY A 41 -3.58 -1.52 -14.09
N VAL A 42 -3.02 -0.35 -13.83
CA VAL A 42 -2.73 0.14 -12.49
C VAL A 42 -3.49 1.45 -12.31
N LEU A 43 -4.53 1.46 -11.48
CA LEU A 43 -5.18 2.68 -11.04
C LEU A 43 -4.58 3.08 -9.70
N PHE A 44 -3.80 4.16 -9.74
CA PHE A 44 -3.14 4.75 -8.59
C PHE A 44 -3.32 6.27 -8.64
N VAL A 45 -4.04 6.81 -7.66
CA VAL A 45 -4.33 8.25 -7.56
C VAL A 45 -4.08 8.68 -6.13
N ASP A 46 -2.91 9.23 -5.89
CA ASP A 46 -2.51 9.73 -4.59
C ASP A 46 -3.03 11.16 -4.40
N GLU A 47 -3.93 11.37 -3.45
CA GLU A 47 -4.51 12.68 -3.13
C GLU A 47 -3.46 13.66 -2.57
N ALA A 48 -2.44 13.15 -1.86
CA ALA A 48 -1.30 13.94 -1.41
C ALA A 48 -0.39 14.40 -2.56
N ARG A 49 -0.68 13.98 -3.81
CA ARG A 49 0.05 14.30 -5.04
C ARG A 49 1.53 13.93 -5.01
N SER A 50 1.93 12.99 -4.18
CA SER A 50 3.29 12.45 -4.18
C SER A 50 3.54 11.51 -5.36
N GLY A 51 2.47 10.98 -5.97
CA GLY A 51 2.54 10.09 -7.12
C GLY A 51 3.42 8.87 -6.82
N LEU A 52 4.26 8.49 -7.80
CA LEU A 52 5.18 7.34 -7.63
C LEU A 52 6.33 7.57 -6.65
N THR A 53 6.42 8.75 -6.01
CA THR A 53 7.37 8.97 -4.91
C THR A 53 6.79 8.62 -3.53
N HIS A 54 5.57 8.10 -3.49
CA HIS A 54 4.96 7.58 -2.28
C HIS A 54 5.71 6.33 -1.78
N ASP A 55 6.48 6.44 -0.69
CA ASP A 55 7.44 5.42 -0.24
C ASP A 55 6.84 4.02 0.00
N TYR A 56 5.65 3.94 0.54
CA TYR A 56 4.94 2.66 0.74
C TYR A 56 4.44 2.10 -0.60
N PHE A 57 3.66 2.88 -1.35
CA PHE A 57 3.05 2.39 -2.58
C PHE A 57 4.05 2.16 -3.70
N ASN A 58 5.16 2.91 -3.79
CA ASN A 58 6.16 2.64 -4.82
C ASN A 58 6.77 1.24 -4.69
N ARG A 59 6.96 0.74 -3.46
CA ARG A 59 7.45 -0.63 -3.22
C ARG A 59 6.40 -1.68 -3.52
N VAL A 60 5.14 -1.41 -3.18
CA VAL A 60 4.02 -2.29 -3.53
C VAL A 60 3.91 -2.41 -5.05
N LEU A 61 3.92 -1.27 -5.75
CA LEU A 61 3.82 -1.23 -7.21
C LEU A 61 5.04 -1.84 -7.90
N GLU A 62 6.26 -1.68 -7.36
CA GLU A 62 7.45 -2.32 -7.90
C GLU A 62 7.37 -3.85 -7.77
N SER A 63 6.88 -4.36 -6.63
CA SER A 63 6.67 -5.80 -6.45
C SER A 63 5.56 -6.34 -7.36
N PHE A 64 4.46 -5.60 -7.50
CA PHE A 64 3.40 -5.92 -8.45
C PHE A 64 3.93 -6.00 -9.88
N LYS A 65 4.67 -4.96 -10.31
CA LYS A 65 5.29 -4.87 -11.64
C LYS A 65 6.23 -6.06 -11.90
N SER A 66 7.20 -6.28 -11.01
CA SER A 66 8.18 -7.36 -11.17
C SER A 66 7.51 -8.73 -11.28
N THR A 67 6.43 -8.96 -10.51
CA THR A 67 5.67 -10.21 -10.55
C THR A 67 4.87 -10.33 -11.85
N ALA A 68 4.23 -9.26 -12.30
CA ALA A 68 3.50 -9.23 -13.58
C ALA A 68 4.43 -9.50 -14.76
N GLU A 69 5.58 -8.85 -14.82
CA GLU A 69 6.61 -9.03 -15.86
C GLU A 69 7.14 -10.47 -15.88
N ALA A 70 7.40 -11.07 -14.71
CA ALA A 70 7.83 -12.48 -14.62
C ALA A 70 6.77 -13.47 -15.13
N LYS A 71 5.49 -13.08 -15.15
CA LYS A 71 4.37 -13.83 -15.71
C LYS A 71 4.06 -13.46 -17.18
N GLY A 72 4.83 -12.55 -17.78
CA GLY A 72 4.68 -12.13 -19.17
C GLY A 72 3.60 -11.08 -19.41
N TYR A 73 3.23 -10.32 -18.40
CA TYR A 73 2.29 -9.21 -18.49
C TYR A 73 3.02 -7.88 -18.47
N ASP A 74 2.60 -6.96 -19.34
CA ASP A 74 2.95 -5.55 -19.28
C ASP A 74 2.02 -4.81 -18.30
N ILE A 75 2.38 -3.59 -17.89
CA ILE A 75 1.53 -2.73 -17.07
C ILE A 75 1.25 -1.40 -17.74
N THR A 76 0.06 -0.87 -17.54
CA THR A 76 -0.38 0.45 -18.01
C THR A 76 -1.01 1.22 -16.85
N PHE A 77 -0.47 2.39 -16.52
CA PHE A 77 -1.13 3.29 -15.56
C PHE A 77 -2.40 3.88 -16.16
N THR A 78 -3.51 3.75 -15.42
CA THR A 78 -4.81 4.29 -15.82
C THR A 78 -4.87 5.78 -15.47
N SER A 79 -5.40 6.59 -16.39
CA SER A 79 -5.56 8.03 -16.20
C SER A 79 -6.89 8.52 -16.74
N GLY A 80 -7.37 9.65 -16.24
CA GLY A 80 -8.60 10.31 -16.70
C GLY A 80 -8.43 11.15 -17.96
N ASN A 81 -7.25 11.18 -18.59
CA ASN A 81 -6.99 11.97 -19.79
C ASN A 81 -6.09 11.21 -20.76
N VAL A 82 -6.60 10.91 -21.96
CA VAL A 82 -5.90 10.17 -22.99
C VAL A 82 -5.97 10.91 -24.30
N SER A 83 -4.83 11.18 -24.93
CA SER A 83 -4.75 11.91 -26.21
C SER A 83 -5.50 13.25 -26.21
N GLY A 84 -5.48 13.96 -25.07
CA GLY A 84 -6.16 15.24 -24.89
C GLY A 84 -7.69 15.13 -24.72
N LYS A 85 -8.23 13.92 -24.56
CA LYS A 85 -9.66 13.68 -24.29
C LYS A 85 -9.84 13.17 -22.87
N ARG A 86 -10.81 13.72 -22.15
CA ARG A 86 -11.24 13.18 -20.86
C ARG A 86 -11.93 11.85 -21.08
N MET A 87 -11.57 10.85 -20.27
CA MET A 87 -12.15 9.52 -20.22
C MET A 87 -12.34 9.13 -18.77
N THR A 88 -13.34 8.28 -18.47
CA THR A 88 -13.40 7.62 -17.17
C THR A 88 -12.29 6.56 -17.07
N TYR A 89 -11.99 6.11 -15.87
CA TYR A 89 -11.00 5.04 -15.69
C TYR A 89 -11.40 3.75 -16.41
N LEU A 90 -12.70 3.42 -16.41
CA LEU A 90 -13.24 2.29 -17.15
C LEU A 90 -13.05 2.42 -18.66
N GLU A 91 -13.39 3.60 -19.22
CA GLU A 91 -13.17 3.88 -20.63
C GLU A 91 -11.71 3.76 -21.03
N HIS A 92 -10.79 4.28 -20.20
CA HIS A 92 -9.36 4.14 -20.46
C HIS A 92 -8.90 2.68 -20.43
N CYS A 93 -9.35 1.90 -19.45
CA CYS A 93 -9.04 0.47 -19.37
C CYS A 93 -9.51 -0.28 -20.62
N ARG A 94 -10.74 0.00 -21.08
CA ARG A 94 -11.28 -0.59 -22.32
C ARG A 94 -10.54 -0.10 -23.57
N TYR A 95 -10.20 1.18 -23.65
CA TYR A 95 -9.43 1.74 -24.76
C TYR A 95 -8.03 1.11 -24.88
N ARG A 96 -7.35 0.86 -23.75
CA ARG A 96 -6.05 0.19 -23.71
C ARG A 96 -6.16 -1.32 -23.79
N GLY A 97 -7.35 -1.88 -23.65
CA GLY A 97 -7.60 -3.31 -23.66
C GLY A 97 -6.87 -4.03 -22.53
N VAL A 98 -6.90 -3.47 -21.32
CA VAL A 98 -6.27 -4.17 -20.17
C VAL A 98 -7.09 -5.41 -19.82
N ASP A 99 -6.39 -6.49 -19.44
CA ASP A 99 -7.03 -7.76 -19.09
C ASP A 99 -7.57 -7.77 -17.65
N GLY A 100 -7.05 -6.88 -16.80
CA GLY A 100 -7.47 -6.68 -15.42
C GLY A 100 -6.78 -5.47 -14.80
N VAL A 101 -7.24 -5.03 -13.62
CA VAL A 101 -6.78 -3.80 -12.97
C VAL A 101 -6.47 -4.04 -11.50
N VAL A 102 -5.32 -3.55 -11.03
CA VAL A 102 -5.06 -3.33 -9.60
C VAL A 102 -5.41 -1.89 -9.24
N MET A 103 -6.13 -1.71 -8.13
CA MET A 103 -6.52 -0.40 -7.61
C MET A 103 -5.87 -0.16 -6.25
N ALA A 104 -5.12 0.93 -6.14
CA ALA A 104 -4.38 1.29 -4.93
C ALA A 104 -4.39 2.80 -4.70
N CYS A 105 -4.46 3.24 -3.45
CA CYS A 105 -4.36 4.65 -3.08
C CYS A 105 -5.37 5.54 -3.83
N VAL A 106 -6.63 5.12 -3.91
CA VAL A 106 -7.70 5.86 -4.58
C VAL A 106 -8.82 6.16 -3.59
N ASP A 107 -9.57 7.23 -3.85
CA ASP A 107 -10.86 7.41 -3.18
C ASP A 107 -11.87 6.38 -3.72
N PHE A 108 -12.07 5.31 -2.97
CA PHE A 108 -13.01 4.26 -3.33
C PHE A 108 -14.48 4.70 -3.29
N THR A 109 -14.81 5.90 -2.82
CA THR A 109 -16.16 6.46 -2.87
C THR A 109 -16.44 7.27 -4.12
N ALA A 110 -15.40 7.64 -4.87
CA ALA A 110 -15.51 8.41 -6.10
C ALA A 110 -16.26 7.63 -7.20
N GLU A 111 -17.17 8.29 -7.90
CA GLU A 111 -18.04 7.68 -8.91
C GLU A 111 -17.26 6.96 -10.02
N GLU A 112 -16.20 7.60 -10.56
CA GLU A 112 -15.37 7.01 -11.62
C GLU A 112 -14.58 5.76 -11.14
N VAL A 113 -14.24 5.69 -9.83
CA VAL A 113 -13.60 4.53 -9.21
C VAL A 113 -14.61 3.40 -9.02
N GLN A 114 -15.82 3.74 -8.54
CA GLN A 114 -16.93 2.79 -8.41
C GLN A 114 -17.37 2.21 -9.76
N GLU A 115 -17.41 3.03 -10.82
CA GLU A 115 -17.72 2.55 -12.17
C GLU A 115 -16.77 1.43 -12.61
N LEU A 116 -15.45 1.61 -12.41
CA LEU A 116 -14.46 0.58 -12.73
C LEU A 116 -14.56 -0.61 -11.79
N LEU A 117 -14.75 -0.37 -10.50
CA LEU A 117 -14.83 -1.41 -9.47
C LEU A 117 -16.01 -2.36 -9.72
N LEU A 118 -17.15 -1.85 -10.19
CA LEU A 118 -18.36 -2.61 -10.47
C LEU A 118 -18.43 -3.18 -11.89
N SER A 119 -17.44 -2.88 -12.74
CA SER A 119 -17.40 -3.34 -14.14
C SER A 119 -17.15 -4.85 -14.26
N ASP A 120 -17.16 -5.34 -15.49
CA ASP A 120 -16.83 -6.72 -15.87
C ASP A 120 -15.30 -6.98 -15.91
N ILE A 121 -14.47 -5.94 -15.80
CA ILE A 121 -13.02 -6.08 -15.77
C ILE A 121 -12.60 -6.74 -14.44
N PRO A 122 -11.72 -7.76 -14.47
CA PRO A 122 -11.09 -8.31 -13.28
C PRO A 122 -10.38 -7.23 -12.45
N VAL A 123 -10.73 -7.10 -11.16
CA VAL A 123 -10.15 -6.09 -10.26
C VAL A 123 -9.62 -6.76 -9.00
N VAL A 124 -8.43 -6.30 -8.56
CA VAL A 124 -7.88 -6.54 -7.22
C VAL A 124 -7.65 -5.20 -6.54
N THR A 125 -8.10 -5.06 -5.30
CA THR A 125 -7.89 -3.85 -4.50
C THR A 125 -6.75 -4.03 -3.50
N ILE A 126 -6.00 -2.96 -3.23
CA ILE A 126 -4.97 -2.92 -2.19
C ILE A 126 -5.41 -1.96 -1.08
N ASP A 127 -5.30 -2.42 0.17
CA ASP A 127 -5.69 -1.71 1.40
C ASP A 127 -7.16 -1.27 1.47
N HIS A 128 -7.99 -1.81 0.59
CA HIS A 128 -9.44 -1.60 0.61
C HIS A 128 -10.19 -2.92 0.43
N ILE A 129 -11.15 -3.20 1.31
CA ILE A 129 -11.98 -4.41 1.24
C ILE A 129 -13.26 -4.07 0.46
N CYS A 130 -13.49 -4.83 -0.60
CA CYS A 130 -14.68 -4.71 -1.44
C CYS A 130 -15.36 -6.06 -1.61
N ASP A 131 -16.67 -6.10 -1.37
CA ASP A 131 -17.48 -7.30 -1.56
C ASP A 131 -17.45 -7.74 -3.03
N GLY A 132 -17.27 -9.04 -3.24
CA GLY A 132 -17.22 -9.61 -4.59
C GLY A 132 -15.93 -9.31 -5.36
N ARG A 133 -14.91 -8.75 -4.73
CA ARG A 133 -13.58 -8.51 -5.31
C ARG A 133 -12.48 -9.10 -4.43
N ILE A 134 -11.37 -9.46 -5.06
CA ILE A 134 -10.17 -9.86 -4.32
C ILE A 134 -9.56 -8.61 -3.72
N SER A 135 -9.25 -8.66 -2.42
CA SER A 135 -8.63 -7.57 -1.69
C SER A 135 -7.35 -8.05 -1.01
N VAL A 136 -6.26 -7.32 -1.17
CA VAL A 136 -4.99 -7.58 -0.49
C VAL A 136 -4.74 -6.45 0.49
N VAL A 137 -4.67 -6.76 1.78
CA VAL A 137 -4.58 -5.76 2.84
C VAL A 137 -3.49 -6.09 3.84
N SER A 138 -2.88 -5.07 4.41
CA SER A 138 -2.03 -5.22 5.59
C SER A 138 -2.84 -5.63 6.81
N ASN A 139 -2.24 -6.44 7.69
CA ASN A 139 -2.83 -6.78 8.98
C ASN A 139 -2.70 -5.62 9.98
N ASN A 140 -3.45 -4.55 9.70
CA ASN A 140 -3.42 -3.32 10.49
C ASN A 140 -3.78 -3.53 11.97
N ILE A 141 -4.63 -4.53 12.26
CA ILE A 141 -5.06 -4.84 13.62
C ILE A 141 -3.90 -5.45 14.41
N GLN A 142 -3.26 -6.49 13.87
CA GLN A 142 -2.14 -7.15 14.52
C GLN A 142 -0.92 -6.24 14.61
N GLY A 143 -0.65 -5.48 13.55
CA GLY A 143 0.50 -4.58 13.51
C GLY A 143 0.43 -3.49 14.58
N MET A 144 -0.73 -2.86 14.77
CA MET A 144 -0.92 -1.87 15.83
C MET A 144 -0.87 -2.51 17.21
N GLU A 145 -1.48 -3.69 17.39
CA GLU A 145 -1.40 -4.45 18.65
C GLU A 145 0.06 -4.77 19.03
N GLU A 146 0.87 -5.21 18.07
CA GLU A 146 2.28 -5.53 18.30
C GLU A 146 3.09 -4.29 18.69
N LEU A 147 2.89 -3.18 17.98
CA LEU A 147 3.57 -1.91 18.23
C LEU A 147 3.24 -1.35 19.61
N VAL A 148 1.95 -1.25 19.97
CA VAL A 148 1.50 -0.76 21.29
C VAL A 148 1.97 -1.68 22.40
N THR A 149 1.89 -3.00 22.21
CA THR A 149 2.37 -3.98 23.20
C THR A 149 3.89 -3.85 23.43
N TYR A 150 4.66 -3.60 22.38
CA TYR A 150 6.09 -3.36 22.51
C TYR A 150 6.39 -2.11 23.33
N ILE A 151 5.70 -0.99 23.04
CA ILE A 151 5.85 0.27 23.78
C ILE A 151 5.47 0.09 25.25
N TYR A 152 4.37 -0.62 25.52
CA TYR A 152 3.97 -0.98 26.88
C TYR A 152 5.03 -1.79 27.62
N LYS A 153 5.64 -2.81 26.97
CA LYS A 153 6.73 -3.63 27.54
C LYS A 153 7.98 -2.81 27.83
N LYS A 154 8.15 -1.67 27.18
CA LYS A 154 9.22 -0.71 27.46
C LYS A 154 8.93 0.19 28.67
N GLY A 155 7.79 0.03 29.33
CA GLY A 155 7.41 0.75 30.55
C GLY A 155 6.46 1.93 30.31
N HIS A 156 6.19 2.32 29.06
CA HIS A 156 5.29 3.41 28.75
C HIS A 156 3.85 3.10 29.14
N ARG A 157 3.18 4.11 29.72
CA ARG A 157 1.76 4.06 30.13
C ARG A 157 0.97 5.23 29.57
N LYS A 158 1.64 6.30 29.18
CA LYS A 158 1.10 7.49 28.54
C LYS A 158 1.51 7.46 27.07
N ILE A 159 0.65 6.89 26.24
CA ILE A 159 0.92 6.60 24.85
C ILE A 159 -0.06 7.38 23.98
N ALA A 160 0.41 8.37 23.24
CA ALA A 160 -0.41 9.11 22.30
C ALA A 160 -0.39 8.50 20.91
N TYR A 161 -1.47 8.72 20.16
CA TYR A 161 -1.56 8.29 18.76
C TYR A 161 -2.08 9.43 17.87
N ILE A 162 -1.24 9.87 16.95
CA ILE A 162 -1.64 10.73 15.83
C ILE A 162 -2.04 9.80 14.69
N HIS A 163 -3.31 9.86 14.25
CA HIS A 163 -3.83 8.94 13.23
C HIS A 163 -4.03 9.64 11.89
N GLY A 164 -4.09 8.85 10.80
CA GLY A 164 -4.32 9.36 9.44
C GLY A 164 -5.80 9.63 9.13
N ASP A 165 -6.10 9.78 7.84
CA ASP A 165 -7.42 10.05 7.27
C ASP A 165 -8.49 9.06 7.70
N ASP A 166 -9.78 9.40 7.54
CA ASP A 166 -10.92 8.54 7.85
C ASP A 166 -11.09 7.40 6.83
N THR A 167 -10.14 6.48 6.82
CA THR A 167 -10.10 5.29 5.98
C THR A 167 -10.36 4.01 6.78
N SER A 168 -10.62 2.90 6.08
CA SER A 168 -10.71 1.58 6.72
C SER A 168 -9.41 1.17 7.41
N VAL A 169 -8.26 1.58 6.87
CA VAL A 169 -6.92 1.37 7.47
C VAL A 169 -6.85 2.06 8.83
N THR A 170 -7.18 3.36 8.88
CA THR A 170 -7.19 4.15 10.12
C THR A 170 -8.17 3.58 11.15
N LYS A 171 -9.39 3.25 10.74
CA LYS A 171 -10.39 2.63 11.63
C LYS A 171 -9.89 1.33 12.27
N ASN A 172 -9.22 0.49 11.48
CA ASN A 172 -8.64 -0.75 11.98
C ASN A 172 -7.49 -0.50 12.96
N ARG A 173 -6.57 0.42 12.62
CA ARG A 173 -5.44 0.78 13.49
C ARG A 173 -5.93 1.43 14.79
N LEU A 174 -6.84 2.40 14.71
CA LEU A 174 -7.40 3.12 15.85
C LEU A 174 -8.18 2.17 16.77
N GLY A 175 -9.06 1.33 16.20
CA GLY A 175 -9.78 0.32 16.97
C GLY A 175 -8.87 -0.71 17.63
N SER A 176 -7.74 -1.08 16.98
CA SER A 176 -6.74 -1.96 17.58
C SER A 176 -5.95 -1.25 18.69
N PHE A 177 -5.61 0.03 18.51
CA PHE A 177 -4.96 0.87 19.52
C PHE A 177 -5.77 0.87 20.81
N TYR A 178 -7.02 1.30 20.77
CA TYR A 178 -7.88 1.36 21.96
C TYR A 178 -8.10 0.00 22.62
N ARG A 179 -8.38 -1.05 21.83
CA ARG A 179 -8.56 -2.41 22.38
C ARG A 179 -7.28 -2.92 23.06
N THR A 180 -6.13 -2.59 22.51
CA THR A 180 -4.85 -3.02 23.09
C THR A 180 -4.58 -2.28 24.39
N LEU A 181 -4.80 -0.99 24.46
CA LEU A 181 -4.67 -0.21 25.70
C LEU A 181 -5.61 -0.72 26.78
N GLN A 182 -6.88 -0.92 26.45
CA GLN A 182 -7.87 -1.48 27.39
C GLN A 182 -7.43 -2.85 27.93
N ARG A 183 -6.94 -3.74 27.07
CA ARG A 183 -6.43 -5.07 27.49
C ARG A 183 -5.20 -4.97 28.41
N LEU A 184 -4.39 -3.92 28.23
CA LEU A 184 -3.19 -3.66 29.04
C LEU A 184 -3.50 -2.85 30.31
N GLY A 185 -4.76 -2.50 30.56
CA GLY A 185 -5.20 -1.73 31.73
C GLY A 185 -4.76 -0.26 31.71
N ILE A 186 -4.62 0.30 30.50
CA ILE A 186 -4.31 1.73 30.30
C ILE A 186 -5.61 2.44 29.94
N GLU A 187 -5.94 3.48 30.69
CA GLU A 187 -6.97 4.46 30.36
C GLU A 187 -6.29 5.65 29.71
N GLU A 188 -6.48 5.81 28.39
CA GLU A 188 -5.92 6.95 27.67
C GLU A 188 -6.92 8.11 27.66
N PRO A 189 -6.48 9.32 27.98
CA PRO A 189 -7.29 10.52 27.78
C PRO A 189 -7.60 10.72 26.28
N ASP A 190 -8.81 11.13 25.94
CA ASP A 190 -9.20 11.45 24.55
C ASP A 190 -8.25 12.48 23.90
N GLU A 191 -7.65 13.36 24.71
CA GLU A 191 -6.69 14.37 24.25
C GLU A 191 -5.38 13.80 23.72
N TYR A 192 -5.06 12.52 23.99
CA TYR A 192 -3.87 11.83 23.48
C TYR A 192 -4.08 11.27 22.07
N VAL A 193 -5.30 11.28 21.55
CA VAL A 193 -5.58 10.84 20.19
C VAL A 193 -5.88 12.04 19.32
N LYS A 194 -5.06 12.25 18.30
CA LYS A 194 -5.13 13.43 17.42
C LYS A 194 -5.33 13.04 15.97
N PRO A 195 -6.27 13.67 15.25
CA PRO A 195 -6.43 13.48 13.82
C PRO A 195 -5.33 14.22 13.04
N SER A 196 -4.85 13.57 11.98
CA SER A 196 -3.93 14.11 10.99
C SER A 196 -4.24 13.48 9.64
N PHE A 197 -3.32 13.62 8.67
CA PHE A 197 -3.36 12.93 7.39
C PHE A 197 -2.14 12.03 7.24
N TYR A 198 -2.26 11.02 6.38
CA TYR A 198 -1.08 10.25 5.98
C TYR A 198 -0.11 11.15 5.22
N ARG A 199 1.18 10.99 5.49
CA ARG A 199 2.28 11.73 4.85
C ARG A 199 2.22 13.26 5.03
N ASP A 200 1.46 13.76 5.97
CA ASP A 200 1.43 15.18 6.32
C ASP A 200 2.36 15.44 7.53
N ALA A 201 3.62 15.79 7.23
CA ALA A 201 4.63 16.07 8.23
C ALA A 201 4.33 17.37 8.99
N ASP A 202 3.76 18.38 8.31
CA ASP A 202 3.49 19.68 8.90
C ASP A 202 2.39 19.57 9.96
N LEU A 203 1.26 18.96 9.60
CA LEU A 203 0.16 18.75 10.54
C LEU A 203 0.54 17.79 11.67
N ALA A 204 1.32 16.74 11.38
CA ALA A 204 1.84 15.84 12.42
C ALA A 204 2.75 16.58 13.41
N GLY A 205 3.56 17.53 12.93
CA GLY A 205 4.35 18.42 13.77
C GLY A 205 3.46 19.29 14.69
N GLU A 206 2.43 19.96 14.14
CA GLU A 206 1.46 20.74 14.92
C GLU A 206 0.78 19.88 16.01
N ARG A 207 0.30 18.69 15.65
CA ARG A 207 -0.34 17.77 16.61
C ARG A 207 0.64 17.29 17.68
N THR A 208 1.91 17.11 17.33
CA THR A 208 2.97 16.80 18.29
C THR A 208 3.15 17.95 19.28
N GLY A 209 3.19 19.19 18.80
CA GLY A 209 3.24 20.39 19.64
C GLY A 209 2.07 20.46 20.64
N GLU A 210 0.83 20.24 20.17
CA GLU A 210 -0.35 20.17 21.03
C GLU A 210 -0.23 19.10 22.14
N LEU A 211 0.30 17.91 21.79
CA LEU A 211 0.49 16.82 22.76
C LEU A 211 1.56 17.17 23.81
N LEU A 212 2.63 17.84 23.42
CA LEU A 212 3.71 18.25 24.30
C LEU A 212 3.29 19.40 25.22
N ASP A 213 2.31 20.22 24.83
CA ASP A 213 1.78 21.34 25.62
C ASP A 213 0.71 20.95 26.65
N LEU A 214 0.31 19.66 26.66
CA LEU A 214 -0.62 19.17 27.67
C LEU A 214 -0.03 19.29 29.07
N LYS A 215 -0.89 19.50 30.06
CA LYS A 215 -0.47 19.54 31.46
C LYS A 215 0.22 18.24 31.91
N ASP A 216 -0.19 17.13 31.35
CA ASP A 216 0.37 15.81 31.58
C ASP A 216 0.70 15.18 30.21
N PRO A 217 1.88 15.48 29.62
CA PRO A 217 2.19 15.06 28.26
C PRO A 217 2.44 13.54 28.15
N PRO A 218 2.25 12.96 26.96
CA PRO A 218 2.56 11.54 26.72
C PRO A 218 4.07 11.28 26.84
N THR A 219 4.42 10.03 27.11
CA THR A 219 5.84 9.59 27.14
C THR A 219 6.28 8.94 25.83
N CYS A 220 5.30 8.57 25.00
CA CYS A 220 5.53 8.02 23.65
C CYS A 220 4.43 8.49 22.72
N ILE A 221 4.79 8.89 21.50
CA ILE A 221 3.86 9.29 20.43
C ILE A 221 4.00 8.30 19.28
N LEU A 222 2.87 7.69 18.87
CA LEU A 222 2.76 6.92 17.63
C LEU A 222 2.28 7.84 16.52
N TYR A 223 2.80 7.59 15.30
CA TYR A 223 2.43 8.33 14.10
C TYR A 223 1.72 7.42 13.09
N PRO A 224 0.90 8.01 12.18
CA PRO A 224 0.15 7.23 11.18
C PRO A 224 1.07 6.51 10.20
N ASP A 225 2.22 7.11 9.91
CA ASP A 225 3.28 6.60 9.06
C ASP A 225 4.63 7.21 9.42
N ASP A 226 5.71 6.67 8.87
CA ASP A 226 7.07 7.12 9.16
C ASP A 226 7.37 8.51 8.57
N TYR A 227 6.67 8.91 7.49
CA TYR A 227 6.87 10.24 6.91
C TYR A 227 6.26 11.33 7.80
N ALA A 228 5.04 11.12 8.29
CA ALA A 228 4.41 12.00 9.28
C ALA A 228 5.23 12.07 10.58
N ALA A 229 5.83 10.94 10.99
CA ALA A 229 6.72 10.93 12.17
C ALA A 229 7.92 11.89 12.04
N MET A 230 8.41 12.15 10.82
CA MET A 230 9.51 13.12 10.63
C MET A 230 9.09 14.55 11.05
N GLY A 231 7.86 14.95 10.76
CA GLY A 231 7.32 16.23 11.22
C GLY A 231 7.29 16.33 12.74
N GLY A 232 6.79 15.28 13.41
CA GLY A 232 6.81 15.22 14.86
C GLY A 232 8.22 15.19 15.46
N ILE A 233 9.16 14.48 14.85
CA ILE A 233 10.58 14.47 15.26
C ILE A 233 11.19 15.87 15.16
N ASN A 234 10.86 16.62 14.09
CA ASN A 234 11.34 17.99 13.92
C ASN A 234 10.77 18.89 15.03
N GLU A 235 9.47 18.86 15.27
CA GLU A 235 8.81 19.64 16.34
C GLU A 235 9.43 19.37 17.73
N ILE A 236 9.66 18.08 18.06
CA ILE A 236 10.31 17.68 19.31
C ILE A 236 11.70 18.31 19.42
N ARG A 237 12.50 18.28 18.35
CA ARG A 237 13.85 18.82 18.32
C ARG A 237 13.87 20.36 18.38
N GLU A 238 12.95 21.02 17.69
CA GLU A 238 12.81 22.49 17.73
C GLU A 238 12.47 23.00 19.12
N ARG A 239 11.75 22.22 19.93
CA ARG A 239 11.50 22.49 21.35
C ARG A 239 12.70 22.15 22.26
N GLY A 240 13.81 21.68 21.71
CA GLY A 240 15.01 21.31 22.46
C GLY A 240 14.90 19.98 23.20
N LEU A 241 13.88 19.18 22.90
CA LEU A 241 13.67 17.85 23.49
C LEU A 241 14.45 16.78 22.71
N ARG A 242 14.88 15.74 23.43
CA ARG A 242 15.69 14.67 22.86
C ARG A 242 14.85 13.39 22.69
N ILE A 243 15.11 12.69 21.61
CA ILE A 243 14.54 11.39 21.30
C ILE A 243 15.64 10.34 21.44
N PRO A 244 15.46 9.29 22.24
CA PRO A 244 14.27 8.96 23.05
C PRO A 244 14.30 9.46 24.49
N GLU A 245 15.31 10.26 24.91
CA GLU A 245 15.58 10.58 26.33
C GLU A 245 14.42 11.33 26.99
N ASP A 246 13.85 12.30 26.32
CA ASP A 246 12.78 13.13 26.87
C ASP A 246 11.40 12.64 26.40
N ILE A 247 11.27 12.21 25.13
CA ILE A 247 10.05 11.66 24.53
C ILE A 247 10.41 10.53 23.57
N SER A 248 9.68 9.42 23.62
CA SER A 248 9.79 8.32 22.67
C SER A 248 8.86 8.52 21.48
N VAL A 249 9.25 8.01 20.31
CA VAL A 249 8.44 8.09 19.09
C VAL A 249 8.43 6.76 18.34
N ALA A 250 7.31 6.43 17.69
CA ALA A 250 7.19 5.26 16.84
C ALA A 250 6.35 5.56 15.60
N GLY A 251 6.73 4.99 14.48
CA GLY A 251 6.08 5.13 13.19
C GLY A 251 5.37 3.87 12.71
N TYR A 252 4.99 3.90 11.45
CA TYR A 252 4.35 2.80 10.73
C TYR A 252 4.82 2.84 9.27
N ASP A 253 4.86 1.72 8.56
CA ASP A 253 5.25 1.45 7.17
C ASP A 253 6.64 0.85 7.00
N GLY A 254 7.63 1.24 7.81
CA GLY A 254 9.01 0.75 7.69
C GLY A 254 9.71 1.28 6.44
N ILE A 255 9.51 2.57 6.10
CA ILE A 255 10.18 3.18 4.94
C ILE A 255 11.69 3.30 5.17
N ASN A 256 12.47 3.38 4.08
CA ASN A 256 13.93 3.36 4.17
C ASN A 256 14.51 4.45 5.08
N ILE A 257 13.92 5.64 5.05
CA ILE A 257 14.42 6.75 5.85
C ILE A 257 14.31 6.49 7.35
N ALA A 258 13.28 5.78 7.80
CA ALA A 258 13.11 5.41 9.21
C ALA A 258 14.30 4.61 9.77
N GLN A 259 14.98 3.86 8.91
CA GLN A 259 16.11 3.00 9.28
C GLN A 259 17.47 3.73 9.23
N VAL A 260 17.54 4.92 8.61
CA VAL A 260 18.77 5.73 8.52
C VAL A 260 18.74 6.98 9.40
N LEU A 261 17.58 7.29 10.00
CA LEU A 261 17.47 8.37 10.99
C LEU A 261 18.34 8.09 12.23
N GLU A 262 18.72 9.15 12.92
CA GLU A 262 19.39 9.07 14.22
C GLU A 262 18.55 9.82 15.27
N PRO A 263 17.97 9.10 16.26
CA PRO A 263 17.96 7.64 16.41
C PRO A 263 17.12 6.94 15.34
N LYS A 264 17.44 5.67 15.02
CA LYS A 264 16.62 4.83 14.12
C LYS A 264 15.20 4.74 14.65
N LEU A 265 14.21 5.00 13.80
CA LEU A 265 12.81 4.99 14.17
C LEU A 265 12.33 3.56 14.43
N THR A 266 11.70 3.34 15.58
CA THR A 266 10.90 2.13 15.83
C THR A 266 9.64 2.21 14.99
N THR A 267 9.35 1.22 14.17
CA THR A 267 8.23 1.25 13.23
C THR A 267 7.72 -0.16 12.94
N LEU A 268 6.45 -0.27 12.60
CA LEU A 268 5.92 -1.50 12.02
C LEU A 268 6.18 -1.50 10.52
N CYS A 269 7.07 -2.37 10.06
CA CYS A 269 7.36 -2.57 8.64
C CYS A 269 6.25 -3.38 7.98
N GLN A 270 5.54 -2.81 7.03
CA GLN A 270 4.58 -3.53 6.20
C GLN A 270 5.33 -4.35 5.13
N ASP A 271 4.88 -5.58 4.85
CA ASP A 271 5.48 -6.42 3.79
C ASP A 271 4.93 -6.01 2.42
N THR A 272 5.43 -4.88 1.93
CA THR A 272 5.05 -4.32 0.62
C THR A 272 5.37 -5.27 -0.53
N ALA A 273 6.42 -6.09 -0.37
CA ALA A 273 6.81 -7.09 -1.38
C ALA A 273 5.76 -8.20 -1.48
N ALA A 274 5.30 -8.73 -0.36
CA ALA A 274 4.23 -9.73 -0.35
C ALA A 274 2.91 -9.15 -0.86
N ILE A 275 2.55 -7.93 -0.47
CA ILE A 275 1.31 -7.27 -0.93
C ILE A 275 1.29 -7.15 -2.46
N GLY A 276 2.33 -6.57 -3.05
CA GLY A 276 2.42 -6.38 -4.50
C GLY A 276 2.44 -7.71 -5.26
N ARG A 277 3.21 -8.68 -4.78
CA ARG A 277 3.28 -10.03 -5.38
C ARG A 277 1.93 -10.74 -5.33
N ILE A 278 1.27 -10.78 -4.17
CA ILE A 278 -0.05 -11.43 -4.03
C ILE A 278 -1.09 -10.73 -4.93
N ALA A 279 -1.09 -9.39 -4.98
CA ALA A 279 -2.01 -8.66 -5.83
C ALA A 279 -1.84 -9.02 -7.32
N ALA A 280 -0.60 -9.11 -7.81
CA ALA A 280 -0.31 -9.52 -9.18
C ALA A 280 -0.70 -10.97 -9.45
N GLU A 281 -0.31 -11.90 -8.57
CA GLU A 281 -0.62 -13.33 -8.69
C GLU A 281 -2.13 -13.58 -8.73
N ARG A 282 -2.88 -12.94 -7.81
CA ARG A 282 -4.34 -13.12 -7.73
C ARG A 282 -5.08 -12.47 -8.89
N LEU A 283 -4.62 -11.29 -9.36
CA LEU A 283 -5.18 -10.65 -10.55
C LEU A 283 -4.98 -11.52 -11.81
N ILE A 284 -3.78 -12.03 -12.01
CA ILE A 284 -3.46 -12.91 -13.14
C ILE A 284 -4.26 -14.22 -13.07
N GLU A 285 -4.35 -14.82 -11.88
CA GLU A 285 -5.16 -16.02 -11.69
C GLU A 285 -6.64 -15.75 -12.00
N LEU A 286 -7.19 -14.62 -11.57
CA LEU A 286 -8.56 -14.23 -11.87
C LEU A 286 -8.80 -14.04 -13.38
N ILE A 287 -7.82 -13.50 -14.10
CA ILE A 287 -7.87 -13.36 -15.56
C ILE A 287 -7.77 -14.73 -16.25
N GLU A 288 -6.86 -15.58 -15.80
CA GLU A 288 -6.57 -16.86 -16.46
C GLU A 288 -7.57 -17.97 -16.12
N HIS A 289 -8.06 -17.96 -14.89
CA HIS A 289 -8.91 -19.00 -14.31
C HIS A 289 -10.18 -18.43 -13.62
N PRO A 290 -11.00 -17.58 -14.30
CA PRO A 290 -12.08 -16.83 -13.67
C PRO A 290 -13.16 -17.69 -13.01
N LYS A 291 -13.26 -18.97 -13.40
CA LYS A 291 -14.27 -19.89 -12.85
C LYS A 291 -13.81 -20.63 -11.58
N THR A 292 -12.52 -20.66 -11.32
CA THR A 292 -11.93 -21.44 -10.22
C THR A 292 -11.18 -20.58 -9.22
N THR A 293 -10.91 -19.30 -9.54
CA THR A 293 -10.27 -18.38 -8.63
C THR A 293 -11.23 -17.99 -7.51
N VAL A 294 -10.77 -18.16 -6.27
CA VAL A 294 -11.54 -17.78 -5.08
C VAL A 294 -11.48 -16.28 -4.87
N ILE A 295 -12.65 -15.68 -4.72
CA ILE A 295 -12.78 -14.25 -4.39
C ILE A 295 -12.74 -14.12 -2.88
N GLU A 296 -11.61 -13.67 -2.35
CA GLU A 296 -11.40 -13.55 -0.92
C GLU A 296 -10.46 -12.39 -0.55
N LYS A 297 -10.38 -12.12 0.74
CA LYS A 297 -9.44 -11.16 1.30
C LYS A 297 -8.13 -11.85 1.68
N TYR A 298 -7.02 -11.37 1.16
CA TYR A 298 -5.67 -11.75 1.56
C TYR A 298 -5.13 -10.75 2.56
N THR A 299 -4.73 -11.22 3.72
CA THR A 299 -4.17 -10.38 4.79
C THR A 299 -2.68 -10.67 4.92
N VAL A 300 -1.86 -9.63 4.90
CA VAL A 300 -0.40 -9.71 4.97
C VAL A 300 0.09 -9.13 6.29
N ASP A 301 0.82 -9.91 7.06
CA ASP A 301 1.38 -9.48 8.33
C ASP A 301 2.61 -8.58 8.11
N GLY A 302 2.73 -7.55 8.97
CA GLY A 302 3.94 -6.73 9.06
C GLY A 302 4.93 -7.30 10.08
N THR A 303 6.07 -6.63 10.21
CA THR A 303 7.11 -6.99 11.17
C THR A 303 7.58 -5.75 11.93
N LEU A 304 7.63 -5.84 13.26
CA LEU A 304 8.11 -4.74 14.09
C LEU A 304 9.63 -4.56 13.96
N PHE A 305 10.04 -3.41 13.43
CA PHE A 305 11.42 -2.95 13.49
C PHE A 305 11.67 -2.20 14.79
N LYS A 306 12.51 -2.76 15.64
CA LYS A 306 12.89 -2.19 16.94
C LYS A 306 14.09 -1.26 16.75
N GLY A 307 13.79 0.00 16.45
CA GLY A 307 14.81 1.06 16.38
C GLY A 307 15.29 1.50 17.76
N ALA A 308 15.89 2.69 17.80
CA ALA A 308 16.39 3.31 19.02
C ALA A 308 15.52 4.47 19.53
N SER A 309 14.41 4.77 18.84
CA SER A 309 13.53 5.91 19.16
C SER A 309 12.55 5.67 20.32
N VAL A 310 12.49 4.44 20.85
CA VAL A 310 11.66 4.10 22.02
C VAL A 310 12.58 3.60 23.15
N LYS A 311 12.71 4.39 24.23
CA LYS A 311 13.50 4.03 25.41
C LYS A 311 12.73 3.06 26.31
N THR A 312 13.45 2.45 27.26
CA THR A 312 12.85 1.77 28.41
C THR A 312 12.73 2.76 29.56
N LEU A 313 11.54 2.87 30.18
CA LEU A 313 11.26 3.65 31.36
C LEU A 313 11.56 2.90 32.65
#